data_90faef8d9f2fb716494b0258b308f690
#
_entry.id   90faef8d9f2fb716494b0258b308f690
#
_cell.length_a   1.000
_cell.length_b   1.000
_cell.length_c   1.000
_cell.angle_alpha   90.00
_cell.angle_beta   90.00
_cell.angle_gamma   90.00
#
_symmetry.space_group_name_H-M   'P 1'
#
loop_
_entity.id
_entity.type
_entity.pdbx_description
1 polymer ?
#
loop_
_entity_poly.entity_id
_entity_poly.type
_entity_poly.pdbx_seq_one_letter_code
_entity_poly.pdbx_strand_id
1 'polypeptide(L)'
;MRQLGLNTGGGKRGDSTRLKNQMQRLLRSNISLEYDHDIPGKLRGTSWVDMHVAKKGRYWWDVKTGNKSLIWENKIELDQDFYNAIISYPVPLDIRALNALKSSPMALDLYAWVTWRTFVANKTGDPQTIKWRAFNRQLGSDYNEIGPLRKKCKLMLKRIAVIYPSLRIKDIEGGFQVLPSK
;
A
#
# COMPACT_ATOMS: atom_id res chain seq x y z
N MET A 1 6.19 -16.18 -2.54
CA MET A 1 7.59 -15.81 -2.77
C MET A 1 7.95 -15.85 -4.26
N ARG A 2 7.69 -16.92 -5.00
CA ARG A 2 8.01 -17.00 -6.44
C ARG A 2 7.38 -15.88 -7.27
N GLN A 3 6.09 -15.58 -7.07
CA GLN A 3 5.39 -14.51 -7.79
C GLN A 3 5.98 -13.10 -7.56
N LEU A 4 6.58 -12.88 -6.39
CA LEU A 4 7.25 -11.63 -6.04
C LEU A 4 8.76 -11.66 -6.37
N GLY A 5 9.26 -12.74 -6.98
CA GLY A 5 10.68 -12.90 -7.30
C GLY A 5 11.58 -12.82 -6.05
N LEU A 6 11.08 -13.26 -4.89
CA LEU A 6 11.83 -13.31 -3.64
C LEU A 6 12.61 -14.63 -3.57
N ASN A 7 13.85 -14.55 -3.07
CA ASN A 7 14.68 -15.73 -2.90
C ASN A 7 14.15 -16.59 -1.73
N THR A 8 14.09 -17.92 -1.93
CA THR A 8 13.63 -18.86 -0.92
C THR A 8 14.73 -19.25 0.08
N GLY A 9 15.95 -18.75 -0.09
CA GLY A 9 17.07 -19.00 0.81
C GLY A 9 16.77 -18.62 2.26
N GLY A 10 17.05 -19.55 3.17
CA GLY A 10 16.97 -19.35 4.62
C GLY A 10 18.27 -18.73 5.15
N GLY A 11 18.17 -18.01 6.24
CA GLY A 11 19.28 -17.38 6.95
C GLY A 11 18.81 -16.10 7.66
N LYS A 12 19.60 -15.60 8.60
CA LYS A 12 19.22 -14.41 9.41
C LYS A 12 18.86 -13.16 8.57
N ARG A 13 19.43 -13.06 7.34
CA ARG A 13 19.18 -11.98 6.37
C ARG A 13 18.44 -12.43 5.12
N GLY A 14 17.92 -13.66 5.08
CA GLY A 14 17.20 -14.21 3.93
C GLY A 14 15.82 -13.59 3.75
N ASP A 15 15.35 -13.53 2.51
CA ASP A 15 14.03 -12.99 2.17
C ASP A 15 12.90 -13.76 2.87
N SER A 16 13.07 -15.06 3.08
CA SER A 16 12.11 -15.90 3.81
C SER A 16 11.92 -15.45 5.25
N THR A 17 13.01 -15.20 5.99
CA THR A 17 12.95 -14.71 7.38
C THR A 17 12.36 -13.30 7.46
N ARG A 18 12.73 -12.44 6.52
CA ARG A 18 12.17 -11.08 6.45
C ARG A 18 10.66 -11.11 6.16
N LEU A 19 10.24 -11.91 5.18
CA LEU A 19 8.80 -12.07 4.87
C LEU A 19 8.03 -12.59 6.07
N LYS A 20 8.53 -13.63 6.75
CA LYS A 20 7.94 -14.15 7.99
C LYS A 20 7.71 -13.04 9.00
N ASN A 21 8.75 -12.28 9.33
CA ASN A 21 8.69 -11.24 10.33
C ASN A 21 7.69 -10.13 9.94
N GLN A 22 7.66 -9.74 8.67
CA GLN A 22 6.71 -8.72 8.18
C GLN A 22 5.27 -9.25 8.20
N MET A 23 5.04 -10.49 7.78
CA MET A 23 3.71 -11.12 7.85
C MET A 23 3.21 -11.24 9.29
N GLN A 24 4.08 -11.62 10.25
CA GLN A 24 3.70 -11.68 11.66
C GLN A 24 3.30 -10.31 12.21
N ARG A 25 4.01 -9.27 11.84
CA ARG A 25 3.69 -7.89 12.25
C ARG A 25 2.37 -7.43 11.64
N LEU A 26 2.19 -7.63 10.33
CA LEU A 26 0.98 -7.25 9.62
C LEU A 26 -0.26 -7.97 10.17
N LEU A 27 -0.19 -9.30 10.28
CA LEU A 27 -1.35 -10.10 10.70
C LEU A 27 -1.78 -9.85 12.16
N ARG A 28 -0.89 -9.27 12.98
CA ARG A 28 -1.18 -8.91 14.37
C ARG A 28 -1.41 -7.42 14.58
N SER A 29 -1.44 -6.63 13.50
CA SER A 29 -1.70 -5.21 13.60
C SER A 29 -3.18 -4.89 13.70
N ASN A 30 -3.48 -3.79 14.39
CA ASN A 30 -4.76 -3.12 14.33
C ASN A 30 -4.69 -2.00 13.30
N ILE A 31 -5.77 -1.79 12.61
CA ILE A 31 -5.98 -0.67 11.71
C ILE A 31 -7.12 0.16 12.28
N SER A 32 -6.86 1.43 12.53
CA SER A 32 -7.87 2.40 12.93
C SER A 32 -8.12 3.35 11.77
N LEU A 33 -9.37 3.47 11.37
CA LEU A 33 -9.83 4.43 10.37
C LEU A 33 -10.64 5.50 11.07
N GLU A 34 -10.18 6.74 10.97
CA GLU A 34 -10.89 7.90 11.52
C GLU A 34 -11.55 8.70 10.40
N TYR A 35 -12.76 9.11 10.64
CA TYR A 35 -13.56 9.93 9.72
C TYR A 35 -13.97 11.21 10.43
N ASP A 36 -13.46 12.34 9.94
CA ASP A 36 -13.92 13.65 10.39
C ASP A 36 -15.21 14.05 9.66
N HIS A 37 -16.22 14.40 10.44
CA HIS A 37 -17.48 14.92 9.96
C HIS A 37 -17.53 16.43 10.24
N ASP A 38 -17.57 17.25 9.21
CA ASP A 38 -17.75 18.68 9.35
C ASP A 38 -19.06 19.09 8.66
N ILE A 39 -20.05 19.48 9.47
CA ILE A 39 -21.29 20.08 8.98
C ILE A 39 -21.15 21.59 9.18
N PRO A 40 -20.90 22.36 8.11
CA PRO A 40 -20.61 23.78 8.21
C PRO A 40 -21.67 24.55 9.05
N GLY A 41 -21.16 25.23 10.08
CA GLY A 41 -22.01 26.04 10.97
C GLY A 41 -22.88 25.28 11.98
N LYS A 42 -22.74 23.93 12.08
CA LYS A 42 -23.58 23.13 12.99
C LYS A 42 -22.76 22.26 13.94
N LEU A 43 -22.03 21.28 13.45
CA LEU A 43 -21.39 20.25 14.27
C LEU A 43 -20.08 19.79 13.66
N ARG A 44 -19.10 19.50 14.53
CA ARG A 44 -17.92 18.70 14.19
C ARG A 44 -17.97 17.41 14.98
N GLY A 45 -17.70 16.31 14.31
CA GLY A 45 -17.67 14.99 14.93
C GLY A 45 -16.59 14.13 14.30
N THR A 46 -16.11 13.16 15.05
CA THR A 46 -15.19 12.13 14.57
C THR A 46 -15.84 10.78 14.83
N SER A 47 -15.83 9.92 13.82
CA SER A 47 -16.14 8.50 13.98
C SER A 47 -14.92 7.67 13.65
N TRP A 48 -14.77 6.51 14.27
CA TRP A 48 -13.66 5.61 14.02
C TRP A 48 -14.15 4.18 13.89
N VAL A 49 -13.37 3.38 13.17
CA VAL A 49 -13.53 1.93 13.08
C VAL A 49 -12.17 1.30 13.33
N ASP A 50 -12.10 0.44 14.36
CA ASP A 50 -10.92 -0.37 14.66
C ASP A 50 -11.13 -1.78 14.15
N MET A 51 -10.14 -2.33 13.43
CA MET A 51 -10.19 -3.69 12.92
C MET A 51 -8.85 -4.39 13.02
N HIS A 52 -8.86 -5.69 13.25
CA HIS A 52 -7.68 -6.54 13.18
C HIS A 52 -7.46 -7.01 11.75
N VAL A 53 -6.21 -7.15 11.32
CA VAL A 53 -5.93 -7.72 9.99
C VAL A 53 -6.30 -9.20 9.94
N ALA A 54 -5.95 -9.96 10.97
CA ALA A 54 -6.30 -11.37 11.05
C ALA A 54 -6.84 -11.76 12.42
N LYS A 55 -7.89 -12.59 12.41
CA LYS A 55 -8.49 -13.18 13.61
C LYS A 55 -7.70 -14.37 14.13
N LYS A 56 -7.24 -15.23 13.22
CA LYS A 56 -6.43 -16.42 13.51
C LYS A 56 -5.41 -16.67 12.41
N GLY A 57 -4.31 -17.32 12.77
CA GLY A 57 -3.32 -17.75 11.79
C GLY A 57 -2.52 -18.95 12.28
N ARG A 58 -2.24 -19.87 11.37
CA ARG A 58 -1.33 -20.98 11.56
C ARG A 58 -0.37 -20.97 10.38
N TYR A 59 0.93 -20.82 10.64
CA TYR A 59 1.95 -20.91 9.62
C TYR A 59 3.11 -21.77 10.11
N TRP A 60 3.56 -22.61 9.21
CA TRP A 60 4.65 -23.53 9.43
C TRP A 60 5.87 -23.02 8.68
N TRP A 61 7.01 -23.11 9.31
CA TRP A 61 8.28 -22.73 8.74
C TRP A 61 9.19 -23.94 8.72
N ASP A 62 9.82 -24.22 7.59
CA ASP A 62 10.78 -25.31 7.49
C ASP A 62 11.99 -24.98 8.38
N VAL A 63 12.13 -25.72 9.45
CA VAL A 63 13.36 -25.83 10.22
C VAL A 63 14.08 -26.98 9.56
N LYS A 64 15.19 -26.74 8.86
CA LYS A 64 16.09 -27.65 8.14
C LYS A 64 16.11 -29.11 8.65
N THR A 65 15.04 -29.80 8.52
CA THR A 65 14.97 -31.26 8.72
C THR A 65 14.47 -31.85 7.42
N GLY A 66 15.31 -32.62 6.76
CA GLY A 66 15.15 -33.12 5.42
C GLY A 66 13.97 -34.03 5.12
N ASN A 67 12.86 -33.85 5.74
CA ASN A 67 11.64 -34.62 5.50
C ASN A 67 10.66 -33.80 4.66
N LYS A 68 10.74 -33.98 3.33
CA LYS A 68 9.92 -33.32 2.32
C LYS A 68 8.45 -33.74 2.28
N SER A 69 7.95 -34.53 3.22
CA SER A 69 6.64 -35.21 3.12
C SER A 69 5.51 -34.59 3.93
N LEU A 70 5.75 -33.51 4.66
CA LEU A 70 4.68 -32.86 5.41
C LEU A 70 4.20 -31.61 4.67
N ILE A 71 3.13 -31.77 3.89
CA ILE A 71 2.39 -30.65 3.28
C ILE A 71 1.62 -29.96 4.40
N TRP A 72 2.28 -29.05 5.13
CA TRP A 72 1.61 -28.21 6.11
C TRP A 72 1.02 -27.01 5.39
N GLU A 73 -0.28 -26.90 5.39
CA GLU A 73 -0.96 -25.75 4.84
C GLU A 73 -0.83 -24.55 5.79
N ASN A 74 -0.32 -23.45 5.26
CA ASN A 74 -0.40 -22.17 5.94
C ASN A 74 -1.83 -21.65 5.80
N LYS A 75 -2.49 -21.43 6.91
CA LYS A 75 -3.87 -20.93 6.96
C LYS A 75 -3.90 -19.61 7.73
N ILE A 76 -4.52 -18.62 7.15
CA ILE A 76 -4.78 -17.32 7.76
C ILE A 76 -6.27 -17.07 7.62
N GLU A 77 -6.93 -16.78 8.74
CA GLU A 77 -8.31 -16.34 8.80
C GLU A 77 -8.28 -14.83 9.03
N LEU A 78 -8.68 -14.06 8.02
CA LEU A 78 -8.77 -12.61 8.13
C LEU A 78 -9.91 -12.23 9.07
N ASP A 79 -9.79 -11.07 9.68
CA ASP A 79 -10.91 -10.48 10.39
C ASP A 79 -12.01 -10.09 9.38
N GLN A 80 -13.27 -10.21 9.79
CA GLN A 80 -14.40 -10.01 8.88
C GLN A 80 -14.51 -8.56 8.43
N ASP A 81 -14.29 -7.61 9.32
CA ASP A 81 -14.37 -6.18 8.99
C ASP A 81 -13.25 -5.78 8.06
N PHE A 82 -12.03 -6.26 8.33
CA PHE A 82 -10.90 -6.07 7.43
C PHE A 82 -11.14 -6.71 6.06
N TYR A 83 -11.66 -7.94 6.00
CA TYR A 83 -11.99 -8.59 4.74
C TYR A 83 -13.01 -7.78 3.95
N ASN A 84 -14.09 -7.34 4.59
CA ASN A 84 -15.13 -6.54 3.97
C ASN A 84 -14.56 -5.21 3.44
N ALA A 85 -13.69 -4.55 4.22
CA ALA A 85 -13.04 -3.30 3.81
C ALA A 85 -12.19 -3.46 2.54
N ILE A 86 -11.36 -4.51 2.46
CA ILE A 86 -10.48 -4.71 1.29
C ILE A 86 -11.21 -5.14 0.02
N ILE A 87 -12.33 -5.88 0.14
CA ILE A 87 -13.10 -6.29 -1.05
C ILE A 87 -14.05 -5.21 -1.55
N SER A 88 -14.46 -4.26 -0.69
CA SER A 88 -15.38 -3.18 -1.07
C SER A 88 -14.74 -2.15 -1.98
N TYR A 89 -13.42 -1.94 -1.85
CA TYR A 89 -12.69 -0.91 -2.61
C TYR A 89 -11.34 -1.45 -3.15
N PRO A 90 -11.38 -2.47 -4.04
CA PRO A 90 -10.16 -3.05 -4.57
C PRO A 90 -9.43 -2.07 -5.48
N VAL A 91 -8.11 -1.99 -5.33
CA VAL A 91 -7.23 -1.27 -6.25
C VAL A 91 -6.54 -2.29 -7.16
N PRO A 92 -6.83 -2.33 -8.47
CA PRO A 92 -6.22 -3.27 -9.39
C PRO A 92 -4.75 -2.89 -9.64
N LEU A 93 -3.82 -3.71 -9.16
CA LEU A 93 -2.38 -3.50 -9.32
C LEU A 93 -1.78 -4.57 -10.25
N ASP A 94 -0.94 -4.15 -11.20
CA ASP A 94 -0.22 -5.08 -12.07
C ASP A 94 0.94 -5.71 -11.29
N ILE A 95 0.98 -7.03 -11.22
CA ILE A 95 2.02 -7.80 -10.53
C ILE A 95 3.43 -7.54 -11.12
N ARG A 96 3.51 -7.21 -12.40
CA ARG A 96 4.79 -6.88 -13.07
C ARG A 96 5.31 -5.53 -12.57
N ALA A 97 4.41 -4.56 -12.39
CA ALA A 97 4.73 -3.26 -11.81
C ALA A 97 5.19 -3.41 -10.34
N LEU A 98 4.48 -4.23 -9.55
CA LEU A 98 4.89 -4.53 -8.17
C LEU A 98 6.28 -5.14 -8.12
N ASN A 99 6.60 -6.09 -9.00
CA ASN A 99 7.93 -6.70 -9.11
C ASN A 99 9.02 -5.69 -9.48
N ALA A 100 8.73 -4.78 -10.40
CA ALA A 100 9.68 -3.73 -10.81
C ALA A 100 9.95 -2.70 -9.70
N LEU A 101 8.96 -2.45 -8.84
CA LEU A 101 9.01 -1.45 -7.77
C LEU A 101 9.35 -2.03 -6.38
N LYS A 102 9.43 -3.34 -6.21
CA LYS A 102 9.57 -4.04 -4.91
C LYS A 102 10.75 -3.61 -4.05
N SER A 103 11.79 -3.05 -4.64
CA SER A 103 12.96 -2.53 -3.91
C SER A 103 12.71 -1.21 -3.18
N SER A 104 11.57 -0.55 -3.42
CA SER A 104 11.23 0.74 -2.83
C SER A 104 9.81 0.72 -2.28
N PRO A 105 9.61 0.59 -0.95
CA PRO A 105 8.29 0.66 -0.32
C PRO A 105 7.52 1.92 -0.73
N MET A 106 8.18 3.07 -0.71
CA MET A 106 7.56 4.33 -1.14
C MET A 106 7.07 4.30 -2.61
N ALA A 107 7.78 3.59 -3.50
CA ALA A 107 7.33 3.47 -4.89
C ALA A 107 6.10 2.56 -5.00
N LEU A 108 6.00 1.51 -4.18
CA LEU A 108 4.84 0.64 -4.11
C LEU A 108 3.61 1.39 -3.59
N ASP A 109 3.75 2.12 -2.48
CA ASP A 109 2.67 2.93 -1.91
C ASP A 109 2.20 4.00 -2.89
N LEU A 110 3.17 4.69 -3.52
CA LEU A 110 2.87 5.72 -4.50
C LEU A 110 2.18 5.14 -5.75
N TYR A 111 2.60 3.94 -6.21
CA TYR A 111 1.97 3.25 -7.33
C TYR A 111 0.50 2.90 -7.02
N ALA A 112 0.23 2.31 -5.87
CA ALA A 112 -1.14 2.01 -5.44
C ALA A 112 -1.97 3.30 -5.34
N TRP A 113 -1.41 4.36 -4.77
CA TRP A 113 -2.07 5.65 -4.60
C TRP A 113 -2.41 6.31 -5.94
N VAL A 114 -1.47 6.39 -6.89
CA VAL A 114 -1.75 7.01 -8.21
C VAL A 114 -2.69 6.16 -9.04
N THR A 115 -2.66 4.83 -8.91
CA THR A 115 -3.62 3.93 -9.59
C THR A 115 -5.04 4.24 -9.13
N TRP A 116 -5.26 4.34 -7.83
CA TRP A 116 -6.56 4.72 -7.27
C TRP A 116 -6.97 6.12 -7.72
N ARG A 117 -6.08 7.11 -7.64
CA ARG A 117 -6.40 8.49 -8.06
C ARG A 117 -6.70 8.61 -9.55
N THR A 118 -6.00 7.86 -10.39
CA THR A 118 -6.31 7.79 -11.83
C THR A 118 -7.70 7.20 -12.08
N PHE A 119 -8.05 6.13 -11.35
CA PHE A 119 -9.41 5.57 -11.42
C PHE A 119 -10.48 6.60 -11.04
N VAL A 120 -10.29 7.32 -9.93
CA VAL A 120 -11.22 8.38 -9.49
C VAL A 120 -11.29 9.50 -10.54
N ALA A 121 -10.15 9.98 -11.03
CA ALA A 121 -10.10 11.02 -12.07
C ALA A 121 -10.83 10.60 -13.34
N ASN A 122 -10.66 9.34 -13.78
CA ASN A 122 -11.38 8.81 -14.94
C ASN A 122 -12.89 8.72 -14.71
N LYS A 123 -13.29 8.33 -13.49
CA LYS A 123 -14.71 8.19 -13.13
C LYS A 123 -15.43 9.54 -13.04
N THR A 124 -14.77 10.54 -12.48
CA THR A 124 -15.37 11.88 -12.28
C THR A 124 -15.16 12.83 -13.47
N GLY A 125 -14.15 12.56 -14.31
CA GLY A 125 -13.67 13.48 -15.33
C GLY A 125 -12.78 14.61 -14.79
N ASP A 126 -12.59 14.70 -13.48
CA ASP A 126 -11.90 15.80 -12.80
C ASP A 126 -10.49 15.43 -12.34
N PRO A 127 -9.52 16.36 -12.46
CA PRO A 127 -8.19 16.18 -11.90
C PRO A 127 -8.21 15.96 -10.37
N GLN A 128 -7.49 14.98 -9.90
CA GLN A 128 -7.34 14.71 -8.47
C GLN A 128 -6.16 15.48 -7.90
N THR A 129 -6.45 16.56 -7.19
CA THR A 129 -5.44 17.47 -6.62
C THR A 129 -5.00 17.04 -5.23
N ILE A 130 -3.69 17.05 -4.95
CA ILE A 130 -3.14 16.83 -3.61
C ILE A 130 -2.01 17.82 -3.32
N LYS A 131 -2.06 18.44 -2.15
CA LYS A 131 -0.97 19.28 -1.63
C LYS A 131 0.09 18.40 -0.96
N TRP A 132 1.37 18.76 -1.08
CA TRP A 132 2.47 17.96 -0.55
C TRP A 132 2.36 17.65 0.94
N ARG A 133 1.88 18.59 1.76
CA ARG A 133 1.67 18.36 3.20
C ARG A 133 0.61 17.30 3.48
N ALA A 134 -0.52 17.36 2.77
CA ALA A 134 -1.58 16.36 2.89
C ALA A 134 -1.12 14.99 2.40
N PHE A 135 -0.34 14.96 1.30
CA PHE A 135 0.24 13.74 0.79
C PHE A 135 1.22 13.09 1.77
N ASN A 136 2.08 13.89 2.43
CA ASN A 136 2.99 13.40 3.47
C ASN A 136 2.26 12.67 4.59
N ARG A 137 1.15 13.24 5.06
CA ARG A 137 0.30 12.61 6.08
C ARG A 137 -0.34 11.30 5.58
N GLN A 138 -0.82 11.26 4.34
CA GLN A 138 -1.43 10.06 3.76
C GLN A 138 -0.44 8.91 3.56
N LEU A 139 0.83 9.22 3.28
CA LEU A 139 1.88 8.21 3.19
C LEU A 139 2.38 7.70 4.55
N GLY A 140 1.99 8.35 5.65
CA GLY A 140 2.53 8.03 6.98
C GLY A 140 4.05 8.13 7.02
N SER A 141 4.63 9.09 6.27
CA SER A 141 6.07 9.20 6.16
C SER A 141 6.67 10.15 7.18
N ASP A 142 7.87 9.82 7.69
CA ASP A 142 8.59 10.59 8.72
C ASP A 142 9.35 11.81 8.18
N TYR A 143 8.95 12.33 7.01
CA TYR A 143 9.59 13.53 6.48
C TYR A 143 9.12 14.78 7.21
N ASN A 144 10.03 15.40 7.96
CA ASN A 144 9.78 16.70 8.62
C ASN A 144 9.73 17.85 7.61
N GLU A 145 10.47 17.72 6.51
CA GLU A 145 10.55 18.71 5.44
C GLU A 145 9.92 18.21 4.14
N ILE A 146 9.19 19.10 3.49
CA ILE A 146 8.48 18.78 2.22
C ILE A 146 9.45 18.71 1.03
N GLY A 147 10.56 19.42 1.04
CA GLY A 147 11.52 19.46 -0.05
C GLY A 147 12.09 18.08 -0.42
N PRO A 148 12.70 17.35 0.51
CA PRO A 148 13.20 15.99 0.29
C PRO A 148 12.11 15.01 -0.14
N LEU A 149 10.93 15.05 0.49
CA LEU A 149 9.79 14.23 0.10
C LEU A 149 9.40 14.48 -1.36
N ARG A 150 9.18 15.75 -1.74
CA ARG A 150 8.83 16.15 -3.10
C ARG A 150 9.83 15.65 -4.13
N LYS A 151 11.14 15.81 -3.86
CA LYS A 151 12.21 15.34 -4.76
C LYS A 151 12.15 13.83 -4.97
N LYS A 152 11.98 13.08 -3.88
CA LYS A 152 11.91 11.61 -3.91
C LYS A 152 10.63 11.11 -4.59
N CYS A 153 9.47 11.72 -4.28
CA CYS A 153 8.21 11.40 -4.94
C CYS A 153 8.27 11.63 -6.46
N LYS A 154 8.81 12.77 -6.89
CA LYS A 154 8.96 13.06 -8.33
C LYS A 154 9.85 12.04 -9.04
N LEU A 155 10.92 11.58 -8.39
CA LEU A 155 11.77 10.53 -8.94
C LEU A 155 11.01 9.21 -9.07
N MET A 156 10.23 8.84 -8.05
CA MET A 156 9.43 7.61 -8.09
C MET A 156 8.29 7.70 -9.11
N LEU A 157 7.62 8.84 -9.23
CA LEU A 157 6.58 9.06 -10.25
C LEU A 157 7.12 8.90 -11.67
N LYS A 158 8.35 9.37 -11.95
CA LYS A 158 9.00 9.12 -13.25
C LYS A 158 9.22 7.62 -13.50
N ARG A 159 9.63 6.85 -12.49
CA ARG A 159 9.78 5.40 -12.61
C ARG A 159 8.44 4.70 -12.83
N ILE A 160 7.40 5.12 -12.10
CA ILE A 160 6.05 4.59 -12.24
C ILE A 160 5.50 4.89 -13.63
N ALA A 161 5.72 6.08 -14.18
CA ALA A 161 5.26 6.45 -15.52
C ALA A 161 5.82 5.56 -16.64
N VAL A 162 7.01 4.97 -16.46
CA VAL A 162 7.57 3.99 -17.41
C VAL A 162 6.76 2.70 -17.42
N ILE A 163 6.26 2.27 -16.25
CA ILE A 163 5.52 1.02 -16.07
C ILE A 163 4.02 1.23 -16.30
N TYR A 164 3.56 2.44 -16.06
CA TYR A 164 2.17 2.87 -16.19
C TYR A 164 2.07 4.05 -17.18
N PRO A 165 2.17 3.80 -18.51
CA PRO A 165 2.27 4.85 -19.53
C PRO A 165 1.05 5.78 -19.61
N SER A 166 -0.12 5.30 -19.19
CA SER A 166 -1.34 6.13 -19.16
C SER A 166 -1.42 7.07 -17.96
N LEU A 167 -0.49 7.00 -17.00
CA LEU A 167 -0.43 7.91 -15.87
C LEU A 167 -0.09 9.34 -16.31
N ARG A 168 -0.98 10.26 -15.99
CA ARG A 168 -0.82 11.70 -16.30
C ARG A 168 -0.74 12.51 -15.02
N ILE A 169 0.42 13.12 -14.80
CA ILE A 169 0.69 13.96 -13.62
C ILE A 169 1.00 15.39 -14.08
N LYS A 170 0.42 16.36 -13.39
CA LYS A 170 0.70 17.79 -13.56
C LYS A 170 1.20 18.36 -12.24
N ASP A 171 2.36 19.00 -12.27
CA ASP A 171 2.83 19.79 -11.13
C ASP A 171 1.97 21.05 -10.97
N ILE A 172 1.65 21.38 -9.72
CA ILE A 172 0.99 22.61 -9.34
C ILE A 172 1.72 23.25 -8.16
N GLU A 173 1.39 24.49 -7.86
CA GLU A 173 1.93 25.16 -6.69
C GLU A 173 1.55 24.45 -5.40
N GLY A 174 2.57 24.06 -4.62
CA GLY A 174 2.40 23.37 -3.35
C GLY A 174 1.89 21.93 -3.43
N GLY A 175 1.81 21.33 -4.65
CA GLY A 175 1.27 19.97 -4.81
C GLY A 175 1.44 19.41 -6.22
N PHE A 176 0.58 18.45 -6.56
CA PHE A 176 0.43 17.90 -7.90
C PHE A 176 -0.98 17.42 -8.17
N GLN A 177 -1.29 17.17 -9.41
CA GLN A 177 -2.57 16.63 -9.87
C GLN A 177 -2.34 15.33 -10.61
N VAL A 178 -3.25 14.37 -10.38
CA VAL A 178 -3.42 13.20 -11.23
C VAL A 178 -4.58 13.50 -12.18
N LEU A 179 -4.30 13.49 -13.46
CA LEU A 179 -5.27 13.80 -14.51
C LEU A 179 -5.96 12.53 -15.00
N PRO A 180 -7.18 12.65 -15.58
CA PRO A 180 -7.78 11.53 -16.29
C PRO A 180 -6.83 10.99 -17.37
N SER A 181 -6.74 9.67 -17.47
CA SER A 181 -5.99 8.97 -18.52
C SER A 181 -6.92 8.71 -19.68
N LYS A 182 -6.89 9.52 -20.71
CA LYS A 182 -7.50 9.20 -22.00
C LYS A 182 -6.43 8.80 -22.98
#